data_826f15c636cbd8d66bf16371938e5bc2
#
_entry.id   826f15c636cbd8d66bf16371938e5bc2
#
_cell.length_a   1.000
_cell.length_b   1.000
_cell.length_c   1.000
_cell.angle_alpha   90.00
_cell.angle_beta   90.00
_cell.angle_gamma   90.00
#
_symmetry.space_group_name_H-M   'P 1'
#
loop_
_entity.id
_entity.type
_entity.pdbx_description
1 polymer ?
#
loop_
_entity_poly.entity_id
_entity_poly.type
_entity_poly.pdbx_seq_one_letter_code
_entity_poly.pdbx_strand_id
1 'polypeptide(L)'
;EGVRKVCEWIWNGEIGEVRRVDTFTDRPIWPQGLARPEEDMRIPKTMNWDAFIGPAPYRPYNAAYTPWNFRGWWDFGTGALGDMACHILHPVFKGLKLGYPTKVEGSSTLLLNESAPSAQRVKFIFPARDNMPKVAMPEVEVHWYDGGLMPERPAGLPAGKNLNVSGGAAIFYGTKDTLICGCYGKDPYLVSGRVPEAPKVLREITESHQMDWVRACKEDADDRVLSASDFSEAGPFNEMVVMGVLAVRLQGLNQVLEWDGPNMRFTNIPDDAMIKTV
;
A
#
# COMPACT_ATOMS: atom_id res chain seq x y z
N GLU A 1 -8.28 -0.83 -15.88
CA GLU A 1 -9.75 -0.69 -15.90
C GLU A 1 -10.33 -0.68 -14.49
N GLY A 2 -10.01 -1.64 -13.63
CA GLY A 2 -10.63 -1.78 -12.30
C GLY A 2 -10.47 -0.56 -11.40
N VAL A 3 -9.26 -0.01 -11.27
CA VAL A 3 -9.01 1.21 -10.47
C VAL A 3 -9.88 2.37 -10.95
N ARG A 4 -10.04 2.56 -12.28
CA ARG A 4 -10.91 3.63 -12.81
C ARG A 4 -12.36 3.44 -12.39
N LYS A 5 -12.90 2.22 -12.51
CA LYS A 5 -14.27 1.92 -12.06
C LYS A 5 -14.46 2.21 -10.57
N VAL A 6 -13.51 1.77 -9.73
CA VAL A 6 -13.56 2.07 -8.28
C VAL A 6 -13.60 3.58 -8.04
N CYS A 7 -12.71 4.35 -8.67
CA CYS A 7 -12.68 5.81 -8.53
C CYS A 7 -14.00 6.44 -9.01
N GLU A 8 -14.47 6.09 -10.20
CA GLU A 8 -15.67 6.66 -10.81
C GLU A 8 -16.93 6.37 -9.99
N TRP A 9 -17.05 5.16 -9.42
CA TRP A 9 -18.16 4.81 -8.53
C TRP A 9 -18.14 5.61 -7.24
N ILE A 10 -16.97 5.73 -6.59
CA ILE A 10 -16.81 6.53 -5.37
C ILE A 10 -17.13 8.00 -5.68
N TRP A 11 -16.55 8.56 -6.74
CA TRP A 11 -16.72 9.98 -7.09
C TRP A 11 -18.14 10.34 -7.53
N ASN A 12 -18.89 9.37 -8.07
CA ASN A 12 -20.31 9.55 -8.35
C ASN A 12 -21.21 9.40 -7.11
N GLY A 13 -20.63 9.03 -5.94
CA GLY A 13 -21.38 8.86 -4.69
C GLY A 13 -22.18 7.57 -4.61
N GLU A 14 -21.80 6.55 -5.40
CA GLU A 14 -22.50 5.26 -5.47
C GLU A 14 -22.55 4.54 -4.14
N ILE A 15 -21.49 4.66 -3.34
CA ILE A 15 -21.40 4.04 -2.00
C ILE A 15 -21.60 5.04 -0.85
N GLY A 16 -21.79 6.35 -1.16
CA GLY A 16 -21.89 7.39 -0.14
C GLY A 16 -20.53 7.72 0.49
N GLU A 17 -20.55 8.31 1.70
CA GLU A 17 -19.36 8.67 2.46
C GLU A 17 -18.63 7.44 2.96
N VAL A 18 -17.30 7.46 2.88
CA VAL A 18 -16.42 6.38 3.36
C VAL A 18 -15.61 6.88 4.55
N ARG A 19 -15.75 6.20 5.69
CA ARG A 19 -15.01 6.50 6.93
C ARG A 19 -14.02 5.40 7.33
N ARG A 20 -14.12 4.24 6.68
CA ARG A 20 -13.22 3.10 6.91
C ARG A 20 -12.97 2.36 5.61
N VAL A 21 -11.73 1.95 5.43
CA VAL A 21 -11.32 0.99 4.40
C VAL A 21 -10.45 -0.07 5.05
N ASP A 22 -10.76 -1.33 4.78
CA ASP A 22 -9.90 -2.45 5.14
C ASP A 22 -9.23 -2.99 3.88
N THR A 23 -7.93 -3.20 3.96
CA THR A 23 -7.13 -3.78 2.88
C THR A 23 -6.30 -4.94 3.41
N PHE A 24 -6.19 -6.00 2.64
CA PHE A 24 -5.47 -7.18 3.08
C PHE A 24 -4.80 -7.93 1.94
N THR A 25 -3.77 -8.70 2.27
CA THR A 25 -3.08 -9.61 1.35
C THR A 25 -2.75 -10.94 2.04
N ASP A 26 -2.69 -11.99 1.25
CA ASP A 26 -2.20 -13.31 1.65
C ASP A 26 -0.65 -13.40 1.64
N ARG A 27 0.03 -12.31 1.27
CA ARG A 27 1.49 -12.20 1.27
C ARG A 27 2.03 -11.94 2.68
N PRO A 28 3.28 -12.33 2.95
CA PRO A 28 4.33 -12.77 2.02
C PRO A 28 4.22 -14.24 1.62
N ILE A 29 4.67 -14.56 0.40
CA ILE A 29 4.99 -15.92 -0.05
C ILE A 29 6.52 -16.13 -0.15
N TRP A 30 7.28 -15.13 0.21
CA TRP A 30 8.72 -15.15 0.42
C TRP A 30 9.03 -15.17 1.91
N PRO A 31 10.25 -15.60 2.30
CA PRO A 31 10.62 -15.67 3.71
C PRO A 31 10.66 -14.29 4.37
N GLN A 32 9.98 -14.16 5.51
CA GLN A 32 10.02 -13.01 6.43
C GLN A 32 10.05 -13.50 7.89
N GLY A 33 10.34 -12.60 8.84
CA GLY A 33 10.45 -12.95 10.24
C GLY A 33 11.69 -13.79 10.55
N LEU A 34 12.79 -13.56 9.83
CA LEU A 34 14.04 -14.29 9.94
C LEU A 34 15.13 -13.43 10.59
N ALA A 35 15.96 -14.06 11.40
CA ALA A 35 17.23 -13.50 11.83
C ALA A 35 18.27 -13.54 10.69
N ARG A 36 19.36 -12.77 10.86
CA ARG A 36 20.47 -12.79 9.91
C ARG A 36 21.04 -14.21 9.80
N PRO A 37 21.27 -14.72 8.56
CA PRO A 37 21.97 -15.99 8.38
C PRO A 37 23.37 -15.93 8.97
N GLU A 38 23.78 -17.00 9.65
CA GLU A 38 25.11 -17.11 10.27
C GLU A 38 26.17 -17.65 9.30
N GLU A 39 25.74 -18.41 8.28
CA GLU A 39 26.66 -19.03 7.31
C GLU A 39 27.00 -18.08 6.16
N ASP A 40 28.29 -17.97 5.89
CA ASP A 40 28.79 -17.35 4.67
C ASP A 40 28.75 -18.36 3.52
N MET A 41 28.06 -18.01 2.45
CA MET A 41 27.94 -18.86 1.26
C MET A 41 28.81 -18.31 0.13
N ARG A 42 29.26 -19.25 -0.75
CA ARG A 42 29.97 -18.84 -1.94
C ARG A 42 29.06 -18.08 -2.90
N ILE A 43 29.52 -16.90 -3.33
CA ILE A 43 28.82 -16.10 -4.35
C ILE A 43 28.74 -16.90 -5.66
N PRO A 44 27.54 -17.06 -6.26
CA PRO A 44 27.38 -17.67 -7.57
C PRO A 44 28.20 -16.94 -8.64
N LYS A 45 28.81 -17.67 -9.55
CA LYS A 45 29.62 -17.07 -10.64
C LYS A 45 28.84 -16.09 -11.54
N THR A 46 27.53 -16.22 -11.58
CA THR A 46 26.61 -15.40 -12.39
C THR A 46 26.14 -14.15 -11.67
N MET A 47 26.56 -13.92 -10.42
CA MET A 47 26.13 -12.81 -9.59
C MET A 47 27.29 -11.87 -9.25
N ASN A 48 27.04 -10.58 -9.40
CA ASN A 48 27.86 -9.54 -8.80
C ASN A 48 27.21 -9.13 -7.47
N TRP A 49 27.73 -9.66 -6.37
CA TRP A 49 27.16 -9.44 -5.04
C TRP A 49 27.33 -7.99 -4.57
N ASP A 50 28.45 -7.37 -4.88
CA ASP A 50 28.69 -5.96 -4.54
C ASP A 50 27.70 -5.02 -5.22
N ALA A 51 27.44 -5.24 -6.51
CA ALA A 51 26.42 -4.49 -7.24
C ALA A 51 24.99 -4.77 -6.73
N PHE A 52 24.71 -5.99 -6.24
CA PHE A 52 23.41 -6.33 -5.66
C PHE A 52 23.19 -5.62 -4.33
N ILE A 53 24.17 -5.59 -3.45
CA ILE A 53 24.09 -4.87 -2.16
C ILE A 53 23.78 -3.38 -2.39
N GLY A 54 24.37 -2.77 -3.41
CA GLY A 54 24.19 -1.34 -3.71
C GLY A 54 24.58 -0.46 -2.52
N PRO A 55 23.70 0.44 -2.06
CA PRO A 55 23.99 1.35 -0.95
C PRO A 55 23.82 0.71 0.45
N ALA A 56 23.34 -0.54 0.55
CA ALA A 56 23.16 -1.19 1.83
C ALA A 56 24.50 -1.51 2.51
N PRO A 57 24.57 -1.62 3.85
CA PRO A 57 25.77 -2.04 4.54
C PRO A 57 26.28 -3.40 4.03
N TYR A 58 27.60 -3.52 3.90
CA TYR A 58 28.19 -4.78 3.46
C TYR A 58 27.81 -5.94 4.38
N ARG A 59 27.49 -7.07 3.75
CA ARG A 59 27.29 -8.36 4.41
C ARG A 59 27.75 -9.50 3.51
N PRO A 60 28.20 -10.63 4.06
CA PRO A 60 28.51 -11.83 3.29
C PRO A 60 27.29 -12.30 2.49
N TYR A 61 27.56 -12.91 1.33
CA TYR A 61 26.50 -13.51 0.54
C TYR A 61 25.86 -14.69 1.25
N ASN A 62 24.54 -14.73 1.19
CA ASN A 62 23.75 -15.90 1.55
C ASN A 62 22.56 -16.04 0.60
N ALA A 63 22.18 -17.25 0.22
CA ALA A 63 21.04 -17.52 -0.65
C ALA A 63 19.70 -17.09 -0.04
N ALA A 64 19.63 -16.90 1.27
CA ALA A 64 18.46 -16.34 1.94
C ALA A 64 18.12 -14.89 1.49
N TYR A 65 19.05 -14.18 0.89
CA TYR A 65 18.81 -12.80 0.39
C TYR A 65 18.36 -12.76 -1.07
N THR A 66 18.63 -13.81 -1.88
CA THR A 66 18.50 -13.74 -3.35
C THR A 66 17.86 -14.99 -3.95
N PRO A 67 17.42 -14.92 -5.21
CA PRO A 67 17.10 -13.71 -6.00
C PRO A 67 15.72 -13.14 -5.68
N TRP A 68 14.84 -13.94 -5.09
CA TRP A 68 13.44 -13.62 -4.78
C TRP A 68 13.26 -13.12 -3.35
N ASN A 69 14.06 -13.62 -2.44
CA ASN A 69 13.90 -13.48 -0.99
C ASN A 69 14.23 -12.09 -0.46
N PHE A 70 14.93 -11.25 -1.25
CA PHE A 70 15.33 -9.88 -0.85
C PHE A 70 14.17 -9.04 -0.30
N ARG A 71 12.97 -9.31 -0.75
CA ARG A 71 11.75 -8.58 -0.36
C ARG A 71 11.50 -8.52 1.14
N GLY A 72 11.88 -9.58 1.86
CA GLY A 72 11.69 -9.69 3.29
C GLY A 72 12.75 -9.02 4.16
N TRP A 73 13.88 -8.59 3.58
CA TRP A 73 15.03 -8.05 4.31
C TRP A 73 15.03 -6.53 4.26
N TRP A 74 15.14 -5.89 5.42
CA TRP A 74 15.04 -4.42 5.51
C TRP A 74 16.06 -3.66 4.67
N ASP A 75 17.27 -4.19 4.49
CA ASP A 75 18.30 -3.55 3.67
C ASP A 75 18.02 -3.62 2.15
N PHE A 76 17.15 -4.52 1.72
CA PHE A 76 16.90 -4.79 0.30
C PHE A 76 15.44 -4.63 -0.11
N GLY A 77 14.53 -4.68 0.85
CA GLY A 77 13.08 -4.62 0.62
C GLY A 77 12.33 -4.11 1.83
N THR A 78 11.03 -3.97 1.70
CA THR A 78 10.14 -3.37 2.69
C THR A 78 9.04 -4.33 3.15
N GLY A 79 9.26 -5.63 2.94
CA GLY A 79 8.31 -6.66 3.33
C GLY A 79 7.00 -6.63 2.55
N ALA A 80 6.02 -7.39 3.02
CA ALA A 80 4.73 -7.54 2.34
C ALA A 80 3.97 -6.21 2.19
N LEU A 81 4.07 -5.29 3.15
CA LEU A 81 3.45 -3.98 3.01
C LEU A 81 4.03 -3.22 1.82
N GLY A 82 5.35 -3.04 1.77
CA GLY A 82 5.97 -2.29 0.69
C GLY A 82 5.81 -2.93 -0.68
N ASP A 83 5.91 -4.27 -0.76
CA ASP A 83 5.78 -5.02 -2.00
C ASP A 83 4.33 -5.01 -2.55
N MET A 84 3.32 -5.14 -1.67
CA MET A 84 1.93 -5.35 -2.10
C MET A 84 1.04 -4.10 -2.01
N ALA A 85 1.44 -3.07 -1.27
CA ALA A 85 0.63 -1.87 -1.11
C ALA A 85 0.30 -1.18 -2.44
N CYS A 86 1.27 -1.07 -3.35
CA CYS A 86 1.06 -0.48 -4.67
C CYS A 86 -0.03 -1.19 -5.49
N HIS A 87 -0.32 -2.45 -5.19
CA HIS A 87 -1.33 -3.25 -5.88
C HIS A 87 -2.71 -3.17 -5.23
N ILE A 88 -2.77 -2.90 -3.92
CA ILE A 88 -4.02 -2.98 -3.15
C ILE A 88 -4.45 -1.62 -2.62
N LEU A 89 -3.52 -0.79 -2.12
CA LEU A 89 -3.83 0.53 -1.59
C LEU A 89 -4.00 1.60 -2.67
N HIS A 90 -3.47 1.40 -3.89
CA HIS A 90 -3.59 2.41 -4.95
C HIS A 90 -5.05 2.75 -5.30
N PRO A 91 -5.98 1.79 -5.50
CA PRO A 91 -7.39 2.14 -5.70
C PRO A 91 -8.01 2.88 -4.52
N VAL A 92 -7.52 2.65 -3.29
CA VAL A 92 -7.96 3.38 -2.08
C VAL A 92 -7.44 4.80 -2.11
N PHE A 93 -6.14 4.97 -2.32
CA PHE A 93 -5.46 6.27 -2.34
C PHE A 93 -6.07 7.19 -3.41
N LYS A 94 -6.20 6.70 -4.64
CA LYS A 94 -6.77 7.44 -5.76
C LYS A 94 -8.27 7.66 -5.61
N GLY A 95 -9.03 6.62 -5.27
CA GLY A 95 -10.47 6.67 -5.16
C GLY A 95 -10.97 7.62 -4.07
N LEU A 96 -10.29 7.66 -2.94
CA LEU A 96 -10.61 8.56 -1.84
C LEU A 96 -9.83 9.88 -1.89
N LYS A 97 -9.01 10.10 -2.94
CA LYS A 97 -8.16 11.29 -3.09
C LYS A 97 -7.44 11.62 -1.79
N LEU A 98 -6.75 10.66 -1.23
CA LEU A 98 -6.15 10.75 0.09
C LEU A 98 -5.08 11.86 0.13
N GLY A 99 -4.02 11.90 0.16
CA GLY A 99 -2.95 12.84 0.38
C GLY A 99 -2.09 12.32 1.53
N TYR A 100 -1.66 13.20 2.41
CA TYR A 100 -0.87 12.79 3.55
C TYR A 100 -1.76 12.30 4.70
N PRO A 101 -1.50 11.15 5.30
CA PRO A 101 -2.13 10.79 6.57
C PRO A 101 -1.62 11.71 7.67
N THR A 102 -2.41 11.91 8.71
CA THR A 102 -2.01 12.67 9.90
C THR A 102 -1.47 11.79 11.01
N LYS A 103 -1.90 10.51 11.03
CA LYS A 103 -1.53 9.54 12.06
C LYS A 103 -1.33 8.16 11.45
N VAL A 104 -0.41 7.42 12.06
CA VAL A 104 -0.18 6.01 11.71
C VAL A 104 0.13 5.19 12.96
N GLU A 105 -0.34 3.96 13.00
CA GLU A 105 -0.09 2.98 14.05
C GLU A 105 0.20 1.63 13.44
N GLY A 106 1.31 1.00 13.83
CA GLY A 106 1.72 -0.33 13.36
C GLY A 106 1.76 -1.35 14.50
N SER A 107 1.45 -2.59 14.19
CA SER A 107 1.68 -3.74 15.07
C SER A 107 1.95 -4.99 14.26
N SER A 108 2.75 -5.91 14.80
CA SER A 108 3.16 -7.09 14.06
C SER A 108 3.38 -8.31 14.96
N THR A 109 3.57 -9.46 14.35
CA THR A 109 4.22 -10.61 14.96
C THR A 109 5.64 -10.24 15.40
N LEU A 110 6.41 -11.22 15.92
CA LEU A 110 7.78 -10.96 16.36
C LEU A 110 8.54 -10.09 15.34
N LEU A 111 8.95 -8.91 15.78
CA LEU A 111 9.75 -7.99 14.99
C LEU A 111 11.24 -8.25 15.24
N LEU A 112 11.95 -8.55 14.17
CA LEU A 112 13.40 -8.73 14.17
C LEU A 112 14.06 -7.53 13.47
N ASN A 113 15.32 -7.26 13.81
CA ASN A 113 16.06 -6.12 13.28
C ASN A 113 16.42 -6.25 11.80
N GLU A 114 16.49 -7.47 11.27
CA GLU A 114 17.02 -7.76 9.94
C GLU A 114 15.93 -7.91 8.87
N SER A 115 14.74 -8.36 9.26
CA SER A 115 13.69 -8.68 8.30
C SER A 115 12.31 -8.21 8.74
N ALA A 116 11.42 -8.01 7.77
CA ALA A 116 10.02 -7.70 8.00
C ALA A 116 9.33 -8.83 8.78
N PRO A 117 8.34 -8.52 9.62
CA PRO A 117 7.61 -9.51 10.39
C PRO A 117 6.76 -10.42 9.49
N SER A 118 6.47 -11.63 9.97
CA SER A 118 5.66 -12.61 9.21
C SER A 118 4.23 -12.15 8.95
N ALA A 119 3.67 -11.33 9.83
CA ALA A 119 2.37 -10.72 9.67
C ALA A 119 2.32 -9.37 10.42
N GLN A 120 1.58 -8.42 9.87
CA GLN A 120 1.44 -7.09 10.46
C GLN A 120 0.08 -6.46 10.16
N ARG A 121 -0.27 -5.50 10.99
CA ARG A 121 -1.40 -4.60 10.81
C ARG A 121 -0.91 -3.16 10.90
N VAL A 122 -1.38 -2.32 9.97
CA VAL A 122 -1.13 -0.87 10.02
C VAL A 122 -2.46 -0.13 9.86
N LYS A 123 -2.63 0.93 10.66
CA LYS A 123 -3.76 1.84 10.56
C LYS A 123 -3.24 3.23 10.23
N PHE A 124 -3.79 3.82 9.16
CA PHE A 124 -3.57 5.20 8.76
C PHE A 124 -4.84 6.01 9.02
N ILE A 125 -4.68 7.25 9.46
CA ILE A 125 -5.79 8.21 9.59
C ILE A 125 -5.52 9.37 8.64
N PHE A 126 -6.48 9.62 7.75
CA PHE A 126 -6.44 10.74 6.80
C PHE A 126 -7.48 11.78 7.18
N PRO A 127 -7.15 13.08 7.13
CA PRO A 127 -8.07 14.14 7.49
C PRO A 127 -9.24 14.22 6.51
N ALA A 128 -10.29 14.93 6.89
CA ALA A 128 -11.35 15.28 5.96
C ALA A 128 -10.81 16.10 4.78
N ARG A 129 -11.33 15.85 3.58
CA ARG A 129 -10.94 16.50 2.33
C ARG A 129 -12.14 17.16 1.70
N ASP A 130 -11.94 18.36 1.13
CA ASP A 130 -12.95 19.14 0.42
C ASP A 130 -12.60 19.22 -1.07
N ASN A 131 -12.56 18.06 -1.73
CA ASN A 131 -12.12 17.94 -3.11
C ASN A 131 -13.05 17.12 -4.00
N MET A 132 -14.28 16.86 -3.54
CA MET A 132 -15.28 16.09 -4.28
C MET A 132 -16.67 16.77 -4.27
N PRO A 133 -17.23 17.09 -5.45
CA PRO A 133 -18.50 17.82 -5.53
C PRO A 133 -19.74 16.98 -5.23
N LYS A 134 -19.69 15.66 -5.39
CA LYS A 134 -20.87 14.79 -5.30
C LYS A 134 -20.96 13.97 -4.01
N VAL A 135 -19.86 13.83 -3.30
CA VAL A 135 -19.78 13.04 -2.07
C VAL A 135 -18.80 13.68 -1.10
N ALA A 136 -19.17 13.78 0.17
CA ALA A 136 -18.23 14.25 1.18
C ALA A 136 -17.09 13.23 1.39
N MET A 137 -15.91 13.73 1.62
CA MET A 137 -14.70 12.95 1.97
C MET A 137 -14.32 13.23 3.42
N PRO A 138 -15.03 12.65 4.39
CA PRO A 138 -14.73 12.82 5.81
C PRO A 138 -13.37 12.27 6.18
N GLU A 139 -12.96 12.46 7.45
CA GLU A 139 -11.86 11.71 8.02
C GLU A 139 -12.07 10.23 7.78
N VAL A 140 -11.01 9.53 7.37
CA VAL A 140 -11.08 8.10 7.03
C VAL A 140 -9.93 7.32 7.64
N GLU A 141 -10.25 6.17 8.22
CA GLU A 141 -9.30 5.16 8.64
C GLU A 141 -9.03 4.17 7.51
N VAL A 142 -7.77 3.95 7.17
CA VAL A 142 -7.34 2.92 6.22
C VAL A 142 -6.53 1.89 6.97
N HIS A 143 -6.99 0.65 6.94
CA HIS A 143 -6.36 -0.47 7.62
C HIS A 143 -5.67 -1.40 6.61
N TRP A 144 -4.48 -1.80 6.93
CA TRP A 144 -3.69 -2.81 6.22
C TRP A 144 -3.52 -4.05 7.08
N TYR A 145 -3.66 -5.21 6.43
CA TYR A 145 -3.41 -6.53 7.03
C TYR A 145 -2.60 -7.39 6.06
N ASP A 146 -1.58 -8.08 6.54
CA ASP A 146 -0.83 -9.05 5.75
C ASP A 146 -0.45 -10.29 6.57
N GLY A 147 0.29 -11.22 5.95
CA GLY A 147 0.67 -12.48 6.60
C GLY A 147 -0.48 -13.44 6.87
N GLY A 148 -1.58 -13.31 6.14
CA GLY A 148 -2.78 -14.11 6.32
C GLY A 148 -3.76 -13.54 7.35
N LEU A 149 -3.45 -12.40 7.97
CA LEU A 149 -4.43 -11.66 8.77
C LEU A 149 -5.55 -11.13 7.87
N MET A 150 -6.78 -11.26 8.33
CA MET A 150 -7.96 -10.82 7.61
C MET A 150 -8.72 -9.76 8.41
N PRO A 151 -9.31 -8.76 7.74
CA PRO A 151 -10.28 -7.89 8.40
C PRO A 151 -11.54 -8.65 8.78
N GLU A 152 -12.38 -8.01 9.58
CA GLU A 152 -13.71 -8.51 9.86
C GLU A 152 -14.53 -8.68 8.57
N ARG A 153 -15.38 -9.70 8.53
CA ARG A 153 -16.24 -9.94 7.38
C ARG A 153 -17.26 -8.81 7.26
N PRO A 154 -17.39 -8.15 6.09
CA PRO A 154 -18.35 -7.10 5.88
C PRO A 154 -19.80 -7.56 6.13
N ALA A 155 -20.58 -6.74 6.81
CA ALA A 155 -22.02 -6.98 6.96
C ALA A 155 -22.69 -7.06 5.58
N GLY A 156 -23.68 -7.92 5.44
CA GLY A 156 -24.43 -8.11 4.18
C GLY A 156 -23.73 -8.95 3.12
N LEU A 157 -22.46 -9.30 3.29
CA LEU A 157 -21.80 -10.20 2.36
C LEU A 157 -22.39 -11.62 2.47
N PRO A 158 -22.90 -12.23 1.39
CA PRO A 158 -23.53 -13.53 1.42
C PRO A 158 -22.66 -14.61 2.07
N ALA A 159 -23.27 -15.47 2.88
CA ALA A 159 -22.58 -16.61 3.48
C ALA A 159 -21.91 -17.46 2.40
N GLY A 160 -20.68 -17.93 2.67
CA GLY A 160 -19.90 -18.73 1.71
C GLY A 160 -19.20 -17.94 0.62
N LYS A 161 -19.52 -16.64 0.40
CA LYS A 161 -18.76 -15.82 -0.54
C LYS A 161 -17.36 -15.58 0.02
N ASN A 162 -16.36 -16.02 -0.72
CA ASN A 162 -14.97 -15.93 -0.30
C ASN A 162 -14.47 -14.48 -0.48
N LEU A 163 -13.84 -13.93 0.57
CA LEU A 163 -13.07 -12.70 0.51
C LEU A 163 -11.60 -12.95 0.10
N ASN A 164 -11.16 -14.20 0.16
CA ASN A 164 -9.78 -14.56 -0.15
C ASN A 164 -9.56 -14.53 -1.67
N VAL A 165 -9.31 -13.34 -2.17
CA VAL A 165 -8.96 -13.09 -3.57
C VAL A 165 -7.44 -13.21 -3.69
N SER A 166 -6.96 -13.93 -4.68
CA SER A 166 -5.52 -14.09 -4.93
C SER A 166 -4.82 -12.72 -4.95
N GLY A 167 -3.83 -12.55 -4.10
CA GLY A 167 -3.06 -11.31 -3.94
C GLY A 167 -3.67 -10.31 -2.94
N GLY A 168 -4.93 -10.45 -2.55
CA GLY A 168 -5.60 -9.56 -1.60
C GLY A 168 -6.71 -8.70 -2.18
N ALA A 169 -7.32 -7.86 -1.34
CA ALA A 169 -8.46 -7.02 -1.70
C ALA A 169 -8.53 -5.73 -0.88
N ALA A 170 -9.36 -4.80 -1.34
CA ALA A 170 -9.77 -3.61 -0.62
C ALA A 170 -11.30 -3.60 -0.41
N ILE A 171 -11.74 -3.22 0.79
CA ILE A 171 -13.14 -3.15 1.22
C ILE A 171 -13.42 -1.72 1.67
N PHE A 172 -14.27 -1.02 0.95
CA PHE A 172 -14.67 0.35 1.26
C PHE A 172 -16.06 0.32 1.94
N TYR A 173 -16.11 0.75 3.19
CA TYR A 173 -17.38 0.83 3.93
C TYR A 173 -18.02 2.20 3.72
N GLY A 174 -18.95 2.26 2.79
CA GLY A 174 -19.71 3.47 2.50
C GLY A 174 -21.03 3.53 3.25
N THR A 175 -21.60 4.74 3.38
CA THR A 175 -22.90 4.96 4.07
C THR A 175 -24.11 4.42 3.30
N LYS A 176 -23.96 4.18 1.99
CA LYS A 176 -25.03 3.63 1.14
C LYS A 176 -24.79 2.15 0.79
N ASP A 177 -23.53 1.74 0.61
CA ASP A 177 -23.16 0.39 0.22
C ASP A 177 -21.70 0.10 0.56
N THR A 178 -21.33 -1.16 0.54
CA THR A 178 -19.94 -1.60 0.67
C THR A 178 -19.40 -2.01 -0.69
N LEU A 179 -18.28 -1.39 -1.10
CA LEU A 179 -17.58 -1.71 -2.33
C LEU A 179 -16.38 -2.63 -2.02
N ILE A 180 -16.23 -3.71 -2.77
CA ILE A 180 -15.10 -4.62 -2.68
C ILE A 180 -14.43 -4.73 -4.05
N CYS A 181 -13.09 -4.69 -4.07
CA CYS A 181 -12.31 -4.98 -5.26
C CYS A 181 -11.08 -5.81 -4.92
N GLY A 182 -10.66 -6.65 -5.86
CA GLY A 182 -9.43 -7.44 -5.71
C GLY A 182 -8.16 -6.61 -5.95
N CYS A 183 -7.02 -7.28 -5.86
CA CYS A 183 -5.71 -6.73 -6.21
C CYS A 183 -5.77 -5.99 -7.55
N TYR A 184 -5.10 -4.84 -7.68
CA TYR A 184 -5.20 -3.92 -8.83
C TYR A 184 -6.58 -3.31 -9.09
N GLY A 185 -7.47 -3.32 -8.09
CA GLY A 185 -8.86 -2.90 -8.27
C GLY A 185 -9.68 -3.83 -9.15
N LYS A 186 -9.26 -5.08 -9.34
CA LYS A 186 -9.95 -6.05 -10.19
C LYS A 186 -11.36 -6.36 -9.69
N ASP A 187 -12.24 -6.61 -10.66
CA ASP A 187 -13.58 -7.13 -10.45
C ASP A 187 -14.35 -6.42 -9.32
N PRO A 188 -14.42 -5.07 -9.34
CA PRO A 188 -15.11 -4.33 -8.30
C PRO A 188 -16.61 -4.66 -8.30
N TYR A 189 -17.19 -4.82 -7.11
CA TYR A 189 -18.62 -5.07 -6.94
C TYR A 189 -19.14 -4.44 -5.65
N LEU A 190 -20.45 -4.18 -5.63
CA LEU A 190 -21.17 -3.75 -4.44
C LEU A 190 -21.75 -4.96 -3.70
N VAL A 191 -21.68 -4.94 -2.37
CA VAL A 191 -22.17 -6.07 -1.53
C VAL A 191 -23.68 -6.26 -1.69
N SER A 192 -24.44 -5.20 -1.94
CA SER A 192 -25.88 -5.28 -2.26
C SER A 192 -26.20 -6.01 -3.55
N GLY A 193 -25.21 -6.20 -4.43
CA GLY A 193 -25.41 -6.74 -5.78
C GLY A 193 -25.91 -5.72 -6.80
N ARG A 194 -26.15 -4.47 -6.40
CA ARG A 194 -26.53 -3.38 -7.31
C ARG A 194 -25.39 -3.11 -8.31
N VAL A 195 -25.74 -2.80 -9.54
CA VAL A 195 -24.80 -2.36 -10.56
C VAL A 195 -24.71 -0.83 -10.54
N PRO A 196 -23.53 -0.23 -10.31
CA PRO A 196 -23.37 1.23 -10.32
C PRO A 196 -23.53 1.84 -11.71
N GLU A 197 -24.10 3.05 -11.75
CA GLU A 197 -24.32 3.82 -12.99
C GLU A 197 -23.45 5.09 -12.98
N ALA A 198 -22.15 4.95 -12.80
CA ALA A 198 -21.23 6.08 -12.80
C ALA A 198 -20.73 6.42 -14.22
N PRO A 199 -20.61 7.71 -14.57
CA PRO A 199 -20.02 8.11 -15.84
C PRO A 199 -18.53 7.80 -15.86
N LYS A 200 -18.03 7.44 -17.05
CA LYS A 200 -16.59 7.31 -17.29
C LYS A 200 -15.97 8.70 -17.39
N VAL A 201 -15.16 9.10 -16.42
CA VAL A 201 -14.50 10.41 -16.39
C VAL A 201 -12.99 10.33 -16.46
N LEU A 202 -12.42 9.18 -16.13
CA LEU A 202 -10.99 8.96 -16.20
C LEU A 202 -10.54 8.53 -17.60
N ARG A 203 -9.43 9.09 -18.07
CA ARG A 203 -8.83 8.76 -19.37
C ARG A 203 -8.61 7.25 -19.50
N GLU A 204 -9.04 6.70 -20.59
CA GLU A 204 -8.77 5.32 -20.94
C GLU A 204 -7.34 5.15 -21.47
N ILE A 205 -6.64 4.14 -20.95
CA ILE A 205 -5.31 3.77 -21.41
C ILE A 205 -5.50 2.57 -22.34
N THR A 206 -5.31 2.79 -23.62
CA THR A 206 -5.55 1.78 -24.67
C THR A 206 -4.38 0.83 -24.85
N GLU A 207 -3.18 1.27 -24.47
CA GLU A 207 -1.96 0.47 -24.49
C GLU A 207 -1.67 -0.07 -23.08
N SER A 208 -0.40 -0.28 -22.72
CA SER A 208 0.00 -0.62 -21.37
C SER A 208 0.29 0.64 -20.54
N HIS A 209 0.23 0.53 -19.21
CA HIS A 209 0.59 1.65 -18.33
C HIS A 209 2.06 2.07 -18.49
N GLN A 210 2.95 1.15 -18.86
CA GLN A 210 4.34 1.47 -19.20
C GLN A 210 4.43 2.34 -20.45
N MET A 211 3.63 2.03 -21.48
CA MET A 211 3.59 2.83 -22.69
C MET A 211 2.93 4.20 -22.47
N ASP A 212 1.97 4.30 -21.56
CA ASP A 212 1.41 5.58 -21.14
C ASP A 212 2.48 6.47 -20.49
N TRP A 213 3.37 5.89 -19.69
CA TRP A 213 4.50 6.60 -19.12
C TRP A 213 5.52 7.03 -20.18
N VAL A 214 5.89 6.13 -21.10
CA VAL A 214 6.79 6.43 -22.22
C VAL A 214 6.22 7.54 -23.10
N ARG A 215 4.92 7.53 -23.37
CA ARG A 215 4.21 8.58 -24.10
C ARG A 215 4.42 9.93 -23.41
N ALA A 216 4.10 10.01 -22.12
CA ALA A 216 4.25 11.24 -21.34
C ALA A 216 5.71 11.77 -21.32
N CYS A 217 6.71 10.88 -21.32
CA CYS A 217 8.11 11.26 -21.40
C CYS A 217 8.51 11.87 -22.76
N LYS A 218 7.79 11.53 -23.84
CA LYS A 218 8.07 12.00 -25.21
C LYS A 218 7.32 13.29 -25.57
N GLU A 219 6.32 13.67 -24.81
CA GLU A 219 5.54 14.89 -25.02
C GLU A 219 6.29 16.12 -24.52
N ASP A 220 6.11 17.25 -25.19
CA ASP A 220 6.65 18.54 -24.72
C ASP A 220 6.04 18.92 -23.38
N ALA A 221 6.82 19.61 -22.55
CA ALA A 221 6.42 19.92 -21.18
C ALA A 221 5.13 20.74 -21.10
N ASP A 222 4.92 21.65 -22.06
CA ASP A 222 3.78 22.56 -22.08
C ASP A 222 2.46 21.88 -22.51
N ASP A 223 2.53 20.81 -23.29
CA ASP A 223 1.37 20.08 -23.82
C ASP A 223 1.21 18.68 -23.19
N ARG A 224 2.06 18.33 -22.23
CA ARG A 224 2.12 17.00 -21.65
C ARG A 224 0.84 16.60 -20.93
N VAL A 225 0.25 15.50 -21.34
CA VAL A 225 -0.78 14.80 -20.57
C VAL A 225 -0.09 13.84 -19.60
N LEU A 226 -0.23 14.09 -18.30
CA LEU A 226 0.40 13.27 -17.27
C LEU A 226 0.03 11.80 -17.42
N SER A 227 0.98 10.91 -17.14
CA SER A 227 0.70 9.47 -17.09
C SER A 227 -0.23 9.14 -15.93
N ALA A 228 -0.93 8.02 -16.01
CA ALA A 228 -1.84 7.58 -14.92
C ALA A 228 -1.09 7.19 -13.63
N SER A 229 0.24 7.11 -13.69
CA SER A 229 1.13 6.85 -12.54
C SER A 229 2.16 7.96 -12.39
N ASP A 230 1.74 9.20 -12.58
CA ASP A 230 2.60 10.37 -12.45
C ASP A 230 3.15 10.52 -11.02
N PHE A 231 4.33 11.12 -10.89
CA PHE A 231 4.99 11.30 -9.60
C PHE A 231 4.21 12.17 -8.62
N SER A 232 3.35 13.07 -9.09
CA SER A 232 2.46 13.85 -8.22
C SER A 232 1.45 12.99 -7.46
N GLU A 233 1.13 11.81 -7.99
CA GLU A 233 0.31 10.79 -7.30
C GLU A 233 1.17 9.72 -6.64
N ALA A 234 2.17 9.21 -7.37
CA ALA A 234 3.01 8.11 -6.90
C ALA A 234 3.91 8.51 -5.73
N GLY A 235 4.37 9.75 -5.65
CA GLY A 235 5.21 10.26 -4.57
C GLY A 235 4.51 10.21 -3.21
N PRO A 236 3.41 10.95 -3.00
CA PRO A 236 2.65 10.92 -1.75
C PRO A 236 2.11 9.53 -1.40
N PHE A 237 1.75 8.74 -2.42
CA PHE A 237 1.33 7.36 -2.20
C PHE A 237 2.47 6.49 -1.64
N ASN A 238 3.67 6.57 -2.23
CA ASN A 238 4.82 5.84 -1.75
C ASN A 238 5.25 6.29 -0.34
N GLU A 239 5.16 7.59 -0.04
CA GLU A 239 5.40 8.12 1.31
C GLU A 239 4.47 7.47 2.34
N MET A 240 3.17 7.38 2.06
CA MET A 240 2.21 6.65 2.91
C MET A 240 2.68 5.20 3.18
N VAL A 241 3.10 4.50 2.15
CA VAL A 241 3.54 3.09 2.27
C VAL A 241 4.77 2.97 3.16
N VAL A 242 5.79 3.79 2.91
CA VAL A 242 7.03 3.79 3.70
C VAL A 242 6.76 4.19 5.15
N MET A 243 5.87 5.15 5.39
CA MET A 243 5.44 5.53 6.73
C MET A 243 4.80 4.34 7.48
N GLY A 244 4.01 3.52 6.79
CA GLY A 244 3.46 2.30 7.38
C GLY A 244 4.56 1.31 7.80
N VAL A 245 5.60 1.16 6.99
CA VAL A 245 6.79 0.35 7.33
C VAL A 245 7.49 0.92 8.57
N LEU A 246 7.69 2.24 8.63
CA LEU A 246 8.29 2.89 9.79
C LEU A 246 7.43 2.72 11.05
N ALA A 247 6.11 2.80 10.94
CA ALA A 247 5.21 2.59 12.08
C ALA A 247 5.34 1.19 12.68
N VAL A 248 5.54 0.16 11.84
CA VAL A 248 5.82 -1.20 12.32
C VAL A 248 7.19 -1.26 12.99
N ARG A 249 8.22 -0.67 12.40
CA ARG A 249 9.58 -0.65 12.98
C ARG A 249 9.65 0.12 14.30
N LEU A 250 8.81 1.14 14.46
CA LEU A 250 8.71 1.99 15.65
C LEU A 250 7.64 1.53 16.65
N GLN A 251 6.98 0.39 16.43
CA GLN A 251 5.89 -0.08 17.30
C GLN A 251 6.27 -0.20 18.79
N GLY A 252 7.56 -0.42 19.06
CA GLY A 252 8.08 -0.46 20.45
C GLY A 252 7.96 0.84 21.22
N LEU A 253 7.66 1.97 20.58
CA LEU A 253 7.33 3.23 21.25
C LEU A 253 5.95 3.20 21.92
N ASN A 254 5.08 2.23 21.57
CA ASN A 254 3.75 2.02 22.14
C ASN A 254 2.85 3.27 22.08
N GLN A 255 2.89 3.98 20.97
CA GLN A 255 2.07 5.18 20.74
C GLN A 255 1.66 5.29 19.27
N VAL A 256 0.58 6.04 19.03
CA VAL A 256 0.20 6.47 17.69
C VAL A 256 1.21 7.51 17.22
N LEU A 257 1.77 7.34 16.04
CA LEU A 257 2.73 8.27 15.44
C LEU A 257 1.97 9.37 14.71
N GLU A 258 2.37 10.62 14.91
CA GLU A 258 1.82 11.80 14.24
C GLU A 258 2.75 12.25 13.12
N TRP A 259 2.19 12.47 11.92
CA TRP A 259 2.94 12.77 10.70
C TRP A 259 2.65 14.16 10.16
N ASP A 260 3.72 14.89 9.85
CA ASP A 260 3.72 16.15 9.12
C ASP A 260 4.21 15.87 7.68
N GLY A 261 3.27 15.53 6.78
CA GLY A 261 3.58 15.16 5.39
C GLY A 261 4.37 16.22 4.63
N PRO A 262 3.96 17.49 4.64
CA PRO A 262 4.70 18.56 3.96
C PRO A 262 6.16 18.68 4.37
N ASN A 263 6.51 18.34 5.61
CA ASN A 263 7.87 18.39 6.14
C ASN A 263 8.51 16.99 6.27
N MET A 264 7.83 15.93 5.87
CA MET A 264 8.31 14.54 5.88
C MET A 264 8.91 14.11 7.22
N ARG A 265 8.20 14.36 8.32
CA ARG A 265 8.69 14.05 9.67
C ARG A 265 7.57 13.62 10.62
N PHE A 266 7.92 12.77 11.58
CA PHE A 266 7.09 12.56 12.75
C PHE A 266 7.24 13.73 13.73
N THR A 267 6.14 14.11 14.39
CA THR A 267 6.10 15.27 15.29
C THR A 267 6.09 14.92 16.76
N ASN A 268 5.86 13.66 17.09
CA ASN A 268 5.67 13.19 18.47
C ASN A 268 6.62 12.05 18.89
N ILE A 269 7.74 11.90 18.21
CA ILE A 269 8.77 10.91 18.60
C ILE A 269 10.09 11.60 18.97
N PRO A 270 10.94 10.96 19.78
CA PRO A 270 12.30 11.46 20.04
C PRO A 270 13.13 11.56 18.75
N ASP A 271 13.97 12.58 18.64
CA ASP A 271 14.81 12.83 17.47
C ASP A 271 15.72 11.65 17.10
N ASP A 272 16.15 10.87 18.10
CA ASP A 272 17.02 9.70 17.91
C ASP A 272 16.26 8.37 17.69
N ALA A 273 14.93 8.39 17.73
CA ALA A 273 14.13 7.17 17.56
C ALA A 273 14.34 6.52 16.18
N MET A 274 14.42 7.35 15.13
CA MET A 274 14.65 6.87 13.76
C MET A 274 16.05 6.27 13.60
N ILE A 275 17.07 6.85 14.22
CA ILE A 275 18.46 6.38 14.14
C ILE A 275 18.60 5.01 14.79
N LYS A 276 17.87 4.75 15.88
CA LYS A 276 17.90 3.45 16.57
C LYS A 276 17.13 2.36 15.86
N THR A 277 16.32 2.71 14.87
CA THR A 277 15.39 1.81 14.19
C THR A 277 15.86 1.45 12.78
N VAL A 278 16.74 2.24 12.20
CA VAL A 278 17.28 2.06 10.84
C VAL A 278 18.57 1.23 10.82
#